data_4d18061ced4dd443c039a511e8183c38
#
_entry.id   4d18061ced4dd443c039a511e8183c38
#
_cell.length_a   1.000
_cell.length_b   1.000
_cell.length_c   1.000
_cell.angle_alpha   90.00
_cell.angle_beta   90.00
_cell.angle_gamma   90.00
#
_symmetry.space_group_name_H-M   'P 1'
#
loop_
_entity.id
_entity.type
_entity.pdbx_description
1 polymer ?
#
loop_
_entity_poly.entity_id
_entity_poly.type
_entity_poly.pdbx_seq_one_letter_code
_entity_poly.pdbx_strand_id
1 'polypeptide(L)'
;MQNNPEIEHILVQAQKIAITKKHEYVTLEHLTLALIRHNRFWQCLEQFGVSPQAIEHDLELYLDSQAILTANKVVKKEPRKTNALERVFNRALTQVMFGGRRSMATIDLWLAIMGENNSHAVYFMQKHGVTKQEFVMHWQQSYESKGNPQLMPVNDANDILDE
;
A
#
# COMPACT_ATOMS: atom_id res chain seq x y z
N MET A 1 17.67 -1.14 -8.52
CA MET A 1 16.77 -1.77 -7.54
C MET A 1 15.95 -2.82 -8.22
N GLN A 2 15.81 -3.98 -7.59
CA GLN A 2 14.98 -5.04 -8.13
C GLN A 2 13.54 -4.84 -7.71
N ASN A 3 12.63 -5.17 -8.61
CA ASN A 3 11.20 -5.10 -8.31
C ASN A 3 10.79 -6.30 -7.47
N ASN A 4 10.02 -6.02 -6.43
CA ASN A 4 9.44 -7.07 -5.62
C ASN A 4 8.17 -7.58 -6.32
N PRO A 5 8.05 -8.88 -6.58
CA PRO A 5 6.86 -9.42 -7.25
C PRO A 5 5.56 -9.09 -6.51
N GLU A 6 5.60 -9.02 -5.18
CA GLU A 6 4.42 -8.64 -4.40
C GLU A 6 3.95 -7.23 -4.74
N ILE A 7 4.89 -6.31 -4.84
CA ILE A 7 4.58 -4.91 -5.16
C ILE A 7 4.00 -4.81 -6.56
N GLU A 8 4.61 -5.52 -7.52
CA GLU A 8 4.11 -5.51 -8.89
C GLU A 8 2.70 -6.08 -8.96
N HIS A 9 2.44 -7.16 -8.21
CA HIS A 9 1.11 -7.74 -8.17
C HIS A 9 0.09 -6.75 -7.60
N ILE A 10 0.45 -6.04 -6.54
CA ILE A 10 -0.43 -5.05 -5.93
C ILE A 10 -0.75 -3.93 -6.92
N LEU A 11 0.26 -3.46 -7.65
CA LEU A 11 0.04 -2.41 -8.65
C LEU A 11 -0.89 -2.88 -9.77
N VAL A 12 -0.71 -4.12 -10.22
CA VAL A 12 -1.58 -4.70 -11.24
C VAL A 12 -3.01 -4.82 -10.71
N GLN A 13 -3.18 -5.25 -9.46
CA GLN A 13 -4.50 -5.36 -8.86
C GLN A 13 -5.17 -4.00 -8.71
N ALA A 14 -4.41 -2.97 -8.33
CA ALA A 14 -4.96 -1.62 -8.26
C ALA A 14 -5.50 -1.16 -9.61
N GLN A 15 -4.75 -1.44 -10.66
CA GLN A 15 -5.18 -1.09 -12.02
C GLN A 15 -6.43 -1.87 -12.43
N LYS A 16 -6.48 -3.16 -12.08
CA LYS A 16 -7.66 -3.98 -12.38
C LYS A 16 -8.91 -3.47 -11.67
N ILE A 17 -8.76 -3.00 -10.44
CA ILE A 17 -9.89 -2.42 -9.71
C ILE A 17 -10.41 -1.19 -10.46
N ALA A 18 -9.51 -0.32 -10.90
CA ALA A 18 -9.91 0.86 -11.65
C ALA A 18 -10.59 0.49 -12.97
N ILE A 19 -10.07 -0.50 -13.68
CA ILE A 19 -10.67 -0.97 -14.94
C ILE A 19 -12.07 -1.52 -14.69
N THR A 20 -12.23 -2.37 -13.67
CA THR A 20 -13.50 -3.00 -13.35
C THR A 20 -14.57 -1.96 -13.01
N LYS A 21 -14.16 -0.91 -12.30
CA LYS A 21 -15.07 0.18 -11.92
C LYS A 21 -15.23 1.23 -13.01
N LYS A 22 -14.54 1.05 -14.15
CA LYS A 22 -14.55 1.98 -15.28
C LYS A 22 -14.06 3.36 -14.90
N HIS A 23 -13.07 3.42 -14.02
CA HIS A 23 -12.45 4.67 -13.62
C HIS A 23 -11.36 5.05 -14.60
N GLU A 24 -11.19 6.35 -14.80
CA GLU A 24 -10.19 6.88 -15.70
C GLU A 24 -8.80 6.90 -15.07
N TYR A 25 -8.75 6.95 -13.74
CA TYR A 25 -7.49 7.07 -13.01
C TYR A 25 -7.35 5.97 -11.98
N VAL A 26 -6.10 5.58 -11.73
CA VAL A 26 -5.74 4.75 -10.58
C VAL A 26 -5.27 5.70 -9.48
N THR A 27 -5.98 5.71 -8.38
CA THR A 27 -5.73 6.62 -7.27
C THR A 27 -5.08 5.90 -6.09
N LEU A 28 -4.73 6.67 -5.06
CA LEU A 28 -4.22 6.08 -3.82
C LEU A 28 -5.22 5.14 -3.17
N GLU A 29 -6.51 5.42 -3.34
CA GLU A 29 -7.55 4.57 -2.76
C GLU A 29 -7.61 3.22 -3.47
N HIS A 30 -7.41 3.19 -4.79
CA HIS A 30 -7.28 1.92 -5.50
C HIS A 30 -6.07 1.14 -5.02
N LEU A 31 -4.96 1.84 -4.87
CA LEU A 31 -3.72 1.21 -4.43
C LEU A 31 -3.85 0.65 -3.01
N THR A 32 -4.47 1.42 -2.13
CA THR A 32 -4.67 1.00 -0.75
C THR A 32 -5.57 -0.23 -0.67
N LEU A 33 -6.64 -0.23 -1.48
CA LEU A 33 -7.53 -1.38 -1.53
C LEU A 33 -6.81 -2.64 -1.99
N ALA A 34 -5.99 -2.52 -3.04
CA ALA A 34 -5.21 -3.64 -3.52
C ALA A 34 -4.21 -4.12 -2.47
N LEU A 35 -3.60 -3.19 -1.75
CA LEU A 35 -2.63 -3.51 -0.72
C LEU A 35 -3.26 -4.28 0.44
N ILE A 36 -4.39 -3.81 0.95
CA ILE A 36 -5.02 -4.50 2.09
C ILE A 36 -5.57 -5.87 1.69
N ARG A 37 -5.89 -6.08 0.42
CA ARG A 37 -6.35 -7.37 -0.08
C ARG A 37 -5.22 -8.37 -0.25
N HIS A 38 -3.97 -7.93 -0.21
CA HIS A 38 -2.83 -8.84 -0.27
C HIS A 38 -2.81 -9.68 0.99
N ASN A 39 -2.71 -11.01 0.83
CA ASN A 39 -2.93 -11.96 1.93
C ASN A 39 -2.13 -11.64 3.18
N ARG A 40 -0.85 -11.39 3.02
CA ARG A 40 0.03 -11.14 4.15
C ARG A 40 -0.33 -9.86 4.88
N PHE A 41 -0.67 -8.82 4.12
CA PHE A 41 -1.06 -7.55 4.70
C PHE A 41 -2.41 -7.66 5.40
N TRP A 42 -3.34 -8.38 4.79
CA TRP A 42 -4.66 -8.65 5.38
C TRP A 42 -4.52 -9.34 6.72
N GLN A 43 -3.71 -10.40 6.76
CA GLN A 43 -3.48 -11.14 8.01
C GLN A 43 -2.83 -10.26 9.07
N CYS A 44 -1.91 -9.39 8.67
CA CYS A 44 -1.26 -8.49 9.61
C CYS A 44 -2.27 -7.52 10.23
N LEU A 45 -3.21 -7.02 9.44
CA LEU A 45 -4.28 -6.15 9.96
C LEU A 45 -5.15 -6.90 10.95
N GLU A 46 -5.52 -8.14 10.63
CA GLU A 46 -6.31 -8.96 11.55
C GLU A 46 -5.58 -9.18 12.86
N GLN A 47 -4.30 -9.51 12.80
CA GLN A 47 -3.50 -9.72 14.00
C GLN A 47 -3.32 -8.44 14.79
N PHE A 48 -3.29 -7.31 14.11
CA PHE A 48 -3.20 -6.01 14.77
C PHE A 48 -4.47 -5.69 15.57
N GLY A 49 -5.59 -6.32 15.22
CA GLY A 49 -6.82 -6.15 15.97
C GLY A 49 -7.85 -5.29 15.27
N VAL A 50 -7.68 -5.01 13.99
CA VAL A 50 -8.68 -4.26 13.23
C VAL A 50 -9.31 -5.19 12.20
N SER A 51 -10.44 -4.75 11.64
CA SER A 51 -11.12 -5.52 10.62
C SER A 51 -10.72 -5.03 9.23
N PRO A 52 -9.91 -5.81 8.49
CA PRO A 52 -9.59 -5.40 7.13
C PRO A 52 -10.82 -5.38 6.24
N GLN A 53 -11.83 -6.19 6.55
CA GLN A 53 -13.08 -6.19 5.79
C GLN A 53 -13.81 -4.87 5.93
N ALA A 54 -13.78 -4.25 7.11
CA ALA A 54 -14.42 -2.96 7.33
C ALA A 54 -13.70 -1.85 6.54
N ILE A 55 -12.38 -1.89 6.52
CA ILE A 55 -11.59 -0.93 5.74
C ILE A 55 -11.87 -1.13 4.25
N GLU A 56 -11.88 -2.38 3.82
CA GLU A 56 -12.18 -2.73 2.43
C GLU A 56 -13.54 -2.20 2.01
N HIS A 57 -14.53 -2.39 2.87
CA HIS A 57 -15.90 -1.94 2.59
C HIS A 57 -15.96 -0.42 2.42
N ASP A 58 -15.29 0.31 3.31
CA ASP A 58 -15.27 1.76 3.23
C ASP A 58 -14.60 2.25 1.95
N LEU A 59 -13.49 1.62 1.57
CA LEU A 59 -12.79 1.98 0.34
C LEU A 59 -13.64 1.68 -0.90
N GLU A 60 -14.32 0.54 -0.89
CA GLU A 60 -15.19 0.17 -1.99
C GLU A 60 -16.33 1.18 -2.16
N LEU A 61 -16.98 1.54 -1.05
CA LEU A 61 -18.06 2.52 -1.10
C LEU A 61 -17.53 3.88 -1.59
N TYR A 62 -16.36 4.28 -1.11
CA TYR A 62 -15.77 5.54 -1.53
C TYR A 62 -15.53 5.54 -3.05
N LEU A 63 -14.90 4.48 -3.54
CA LEU A 63 -14.57 4.39 -4.97
C LEU A 63 -15.83 4.34 -5.83
N ASP A 64 -16.85 3.65 -5.36
CA ASP A 64 -18.12 3.57 -6.10
C ASP A 64 -18.83 4.92 -6.14
N SER A 65 -18.58 5.79 -5.17
CA SER A 65 -19.22 7.10 -5.11
C SER A 65 -18.50 8.16 -5.94
N GLN A 66 -17.33 7.85 -6.51
CA GLN A 66 -16.49 8.83 -7.22
C GLN A 66 -16.88 8.91 -8.69
N ALA A 67 -17.99 9.57 -8.95
CA ALA A 67 -18.50 9.71 -10.31
C ALA A 67 -17.51 10.42 -11.24
N ILE A 68 -16.74 11.34 -10.70
CA ILE A 68 -15.78 12.08 -11.53
C ILE A 68 -14.63 11.20 -12.05
N LEU A 69 -14.43 10.05 -11.42
CA LEU A 69 -13.39 9.12 -11.85
C LEU A 69 -13.91 8.22 -12.97
N THR A 70 -15.22 8.18 -13.17
CA THR A 70 -15.82 7.32 -14.18
C THR A 70 -15.67 7.93 -15.55
N ALA A 71 -15.22 7.15 -16.51
CA ALA A 71 -15.11 7.61 -17.89
C ALA A 71 -16.47 7.73 -18.52
N ASN A 72 -16.70 8.86 -19.20
CA ASN A 72 -17.98 9.12 -19.86
C ASN A 72 -18.14 8.34 -21.17
N LYS A 73 -17.07 7.75 -21.67
CA LYS A 73 -17.06 7.04 -22.94
C LYS A 73 -16.42 5.69 -22.75
N VAL A 74 -16.59 4.81 -23.72
CA VAL A 74 -15.92 3.52 -23.70
C VAL A 74 -14.43 3.78 -23.58
N VAL A 75 -13.85 3.30 -22.48
CA VAL A 75 -12.44 3.50 -22.19
C VAL A 75 -11.65 2.50 -23.00
N LYS A 76 -10.93 2.97 -23.99
CA LYS A 76 -10.04 2.12 -24.76
C LYS A 76 -8.63 2.13 -24.25
N LYS A 77 -8.32 3.06 -23.34
CA LYS A 77 -6.99 3.19 -22.76
C LYS A 77 -7.00 2.72 -21.34
N GLU A 78 -5.86 2.25 -20.88
CA GLU A 78 -5.69 1.86 -19.50
C GLU A 78 -5.84 3.08 -18.59
N PRO A 79 -6.38 2.91 -17.38
CA PRO A 79 -6.43 4.00 -16.41
C PRO A 79 -5.05 4.56 -16.13
N ARG A 80 -4.96 5.87 -16.00
CA ARG A 80 -3.69 6.54 -15.75
C ARG A 80 -3.49 6.72 -14.25
N LYS A 81 -2.25 6.60 -13.84
CA LYS A 81 -1.89 6.84 -12.44
C LYS A 81 -1.99 8.32 -12.12
N THR A 82 -2.54 8.65 -10.95
CA THR A 82 -2.57 10.03 -10.51
C THR A 82 -1.18 10.48 -10.09
N ASN A 83 -0.98 11.80 -10.06
CA ASN A 83 0.28 12.35 -9.58
C ASN A 83 0.55 11.94 -8.12
N ALA A 84 -0.50 11.88 -7.31
CA ALA A 84 -0.36 11.47 -5.92
C ALA A 84 0.13 10.03 -5.81
N LEU A 85 -0.38 9.14 -6.65
CA LEU A 85 0.06 7.76 -6.63
C LEU A 85 1.52 7.65 -7.03
N GLU A 86 1.91 8.36 -8.09
CA GLU A 86 3.31 8.35 -8.53
C GLU A 86 4.23 8.94 -7.48
N ARG A 87 3.80 10.01 -6.81
CA ARG A 87 4.60 10.63 -5.75
C ARG A 87 4.81 9.67 -4.59
N VAL A 88 3.75 8.94 -4.20
CA VAL A 88 3.83 7.97 -3.11
C VAL A 88 4.81 6.85 -3.48
N PHE A 89 4.69 6.33 -4.69
CA PHE A 89 5.55 5.25 -5.12
C PHE A 89 7.01 5.68 -5.16
N ASN A 90 7.28 6.88 -5.69
CA ASN A 90 8.63 7.40 -5.74
C ASN A 90 9.20 7.66 -4.35
N ARG A 91 8.37 8.13 -3.43
CA ARG A 91 8.80 8.33 -2.04
C ARG A 91 9.19 7.02 -1.38
N ALA A 92 8.37 5.98 -1.59
CA ALA A 92 8.68 4.67 -1.04
C ALA A 92 9.98 4.13 -1.61
N LEU A 93 10.15 4.27 -2.91
CA LEU A 93 11.34 3.81 -3.61
C LEU A 93 12.60 4.52 -3.08
N THR A 94 12.50 5.83 -2.93
CA THR A 94 13.62 6.64 -2.45
C THR A 94 14.02 6.22 -1.03
N GLN A 95 13.03 6.00 -0.16
CA GLN A 95 13.33 5.60 1.22
C GLN A 95 14.00 4.25 1.28
N VAL A 96 13.55 3.31 0.45
CA VAL A 96 14.17 1.99 0.38
C VAL A 96 15.62 2.10 -0.07
N MET A 97 15.87 2.93 -1.08
CA MET A 97 17.22 3.11 -1.60
C MET A 97 18.14 3.78 -0.58
N PHE A 98 17.65 4.80 0.12
CA PHE A 98 18.44 5.45 1.16
C PHE A 98 18.72 4.52 2.32
N GLY A 99 17.85 3.56 2.57
CA GLY A 99 18.09 2.55 3.59
C GLY A 99 19.03 1.45 3.14
N GLY A 100 19.49 1.50 1.89
CA GLY A 100 20.41 0.49 1.37
C GLY A 100 19.76 -0.85 1.06
N ARG A 101 18.44 -0.91 1.04
CA ARG A 101 17.74 -2.15 0.74
C ARG A 101 17.57 -2.32 -0.77
N ARG A 102 17.38 -3.56 -1.18
CA ARG A 102 17.34 -3.89 -2.61
C ARG A 102 15.95 -3.87 -3.19
N SER A 103 14.95 -4.06 -2.37
CA SER A 103 13.58 -4.10 -2.86
C SER A 103 12.62 -3.51 -1.85
N MET A 104 11.48 -3.06 -2.37
CA MET A 104 10.43 -2.47 -1.57
C MET A 104 9.55 -3.57 -0.98
N ALA A 105 9.30 -3.48 0.33
CA ALA A 105 8.32 -4.35 0.98
C ALA A 105 6.96 -3.66 1.01
N THR A 106 5.92 -4.44 1.29
CA THR A 106 4.56 -3.89 1.34
C THR A 106 4.43 -2.81 2.40
N ILE A 107 5.14 -2.95 3.52
CA ILE A 107 5.09 -1.94 4.58
C ILE A 107 5.69 -0.61 4.12
N ASP A 108 6.71 -0.64 3.26
CA ASP A 108 7.29 0.59 2.72
C ASP A 108 6.26 1.35 1.90
N LEU A 109 5.49 0.63 1.11
CA LEU A 109 4.45 1.23 0.30
C LEU A 109 3.36 1.83 1.18
N TRP A 110 2.94 1.08 2.20
CA TRP A 110 1.92 1.56 3.14
C TRP A 110 2.38 2.82 3.86
N LEU A 111 3.64 2.85 4.32
CA LEU A 111 4.18 4.03 4.99
C LEU A 111 4.16 5.26 4.10
N ALA A 112 4.49 5.08 2.83
CA ALA A 112 4.47 6.18 1.88
C ALA A 112 3.05 6.68 1.65
N ILE A 113 2.07 5.77 1.59
CA ILE A 113 0.66 6.14 1.47
C ILE A 113 0.25 6.98 2.68
N MET A 114 0.65 6.56 3.88
CA MET A 114 0.29 7.26 5.11
C MET A 114 0.90 8.67 5.19
N GLY A 115 1.88 8.95 4.35
CA GLY A 115 2.43 10.30 4.24
C GLY A 115 1.54 11.27 3.48
N GLU A 116 0.52 10.78 2.77
CA GLU A 116 -0.42 11.63 2.04
C GLU A 116 -1.60 11.97 2.95
N ASN A 117 -1.40 12.93 3.83
CA ASN A 117 -2.30 13.22 4.95
C ASN A 117 -3.71 13.59 4.53
N ASN A 118 -3.87 14.12 3.33
CA ASN A 118 -5.19 14.56 2.86
C ASN A 118 -5.92 13.50 2.03
N SER A 119 -5.35 12.30 1.94
CA SER A 119 -5.98 11.24 1.16
C SER A 119 -7.08 10.56 1.96
N HIS A 120 -8.07 10.02 1.25
CA HIS A 120 -9.11 9.21 1.89
C HIS A 120 -8.54 7.88 2.37
N ALA A 121 -7.46 7.40 1.75
CA ALA A 121 -6.79 6.20 2.21
C ALA A 121 -6.33 6.34 3.65
N VAL A 122 -5.68 7.46 3.97
CA VAL A 122 -5.23 7.73 5.34
C VAL A 122 -6.43 7.89 6.27
N TYR A 123 -7.45 8.60 5.80
CA TYR A 123 -8.65 8.81 6.61
C TYR A 123 -9.27 7.49 7.04
N PHE A 124 -9.43 6.55 6.11
CA PHE A 124 -10.05 5.27 6.43
C PHE A 124 -9.18 4.42 7.34
N MET A 125 -7.87 4.47 7.15
CA MET A 125 -6.97 3.76 8.06
C MET A 125 -7.11 4.27 9.48
N GLN A 126 -7.08 5.60 9.66
CA GLN A 126 -7.19 6.22 10.97
C GLN A 126 -8.56 5.98 11.60
N LYS A 127 -9.60 6.02 10.77
CA LYS A 127 -10.97 5.75 11.24
C LYS A 127 -11.08 4.38 11.91
N HIS A 128 -10.35 3.41 11.41
CA HIS A 128 -10.39 2.04 11.93
C HIS A 128 -9.27 1.76 12.94
N GLY A 129 -8.58 2.80 13.38
CA GLY A 129 -7.60 2.66 14.44
C GLY A 129 -6.21 2.23 14.00
N VAL A 130 -5.93 2.30 12.70
CA VAL A 130 -4.61 1.93 12.20
C VAL A 130 -3.75 3.18 12.16
N THR A 131 -2.94 3.37 13.19
CA THR A 131 -2.01 4.49 13.25
C THR A 131 -0.65 4.07 12.76
N LYS A 132 0.10 5.04 12.24
CA LYS A 132 1.37 4.77 11.59
C LYS A 132 2.36 4.07 12.51
N GLN A 133 2.58 4.65 13.68
CA GLN A 133 3.61 4.13 14.58
C GLN A 133 3.25 2.77 15.14
N GLU A 134 2.03 2.61 15.58
CA GLU A 134 1.59 1.36 16.21
C GLU A 134 1.59 0.22 15.20
N PHE A 135 1.12 0.49 14.00
CA PHE A 135 1.06 -0.57 13.00
C PHE A 135 2.45 -0.99 12.52
N VAL A 136 3.36 -0.03 12.36
CA VAL A 136 4.73 -0.34 11.98
C VAL A 136 5.41 -1.19 13.05
N MET A 137 5.22 -0.86 14.31
CA MET A 137 5.78 -1.65 15.40
C MET A 137 5.23 -3.08 15.38
N HIS A 138 3.93 -3.21 15.18
CA HIS A 138 3.32 -4.53 15.08
C HIS A 138 3.89 -5.33 13.92
N TRP A 139 4.02 -4.68 12.76
CA TRP A 139 4.59 -5.32 11.59
C TRP A 139 6.01 -5.81 11.85
N GLN A 140 6.84 -4.96 12.43
CA GLN A 140 8.23 -5.31 12.73
C GLN A 140 8.32 -6.48 13.68
N GLN A 141 7.53 -6.46 14.75
CA GLN A 141 7.52 -7.55 15.71
C GLN A 141 7.10 -8.87 15.08
N SER A 142 6.08 -8.82 14.23
CA SER A 142 5.57 -10.03 13.58
C SER A 142 6.60 -10.66 12.65
N TYR A 143 7.36 -9.83 11.95
CA TYR A 143 8.28 -10.34 10.94
C TYR A 143 9.68 -10.57 11.49
N GLU A 144 10.11 -9.79 12.46
CA GLU A 144 11.38 -10.05 13.11
C GLU A 144 11.36 -11.38 13.84
N SER A 145 10.28 -11.66 14.55
CA SER A 145 10.17 -12.93 15.26
C SER A 145 10.16 -14.11 14.30
N LYS A 146 9.80 -13.89 13.03
CA LYS A 146 9.84 -14.91 12.01
C LYS A 146 11.14 -14.91 11.23
N GLY A 147 12.04 -13.99 11.56
CA GLY A 147 13.34 -13.92 10.90
C GLY A 147 13.32 -13.46 9.46
N ASN A 148 12.38 -12.60 9.10
CA ASN A 148 12.28 -12.12 7.72
C ASN A 148 13.23 -10.94 7.51
N PRO A 149 14.36 -11.15 6.82
CA PRO A 149 15.38 -10.11 6.68
C PRO A 149 14.96 -8.94 5.81
N GLN A 150 13.93 -9.11 4.99
CA GLN A 150 13.49 -8.04 4.09
C GLN A 150 12.89 -6.85 4.85
N LEU A 151 12.46 -7.08 6.07
CA LEU A 151 11.83 -6.05 6.87
C LEU A 151 12.77 -5.43 7.89
N MET A 152 14.01 -5.88 7.92
CA MET A 152 14.98 -5.36 8.87
C MET A 152 15.69 -4.13 8.29
N PRO A 153 15.83 -3.06 9.05
CA PRO A 153 16.62 -1.93 8.59
C PRO A 153 18.07 -2.35 8.33
N VAL A 154 18.69 -1.72 7.34
CA VAL A 154 20.04 -2.06 6.95
C VAL A 154 21.02 -1.82 8.10
N ASN A 155 20.80 -0.76 8.85
CA ASN A 155 21.69 -0.48 9.96
C ASN A 155 21.61 -1.49 11.08
N ASP A 156 20.51 -2.23 11.19
CA ASP A 156 20.41 -3.31 12.13
C ASP A 156 21.10 -4.54 11.60
N ALA A 157 21.20 -4.59 10.32
CA ALA A 157 21.74 -5.73 9.67
C ALA A 157 23.20 -5.69 9.54
N ASN A 158 23.76 -4.64 9.99
CA ASN A 158 25.15 -4.74 10.00
C ASN A 158 25.57 -5.80 10.81
N ASP A 159 24.74 -5.88 10.97
CA ASP A 159 24.46 -6.80 11.25
C ASP A 159 23.69 -7.55 10.46
N ILE A 160 23.25 -7.51 10.11
CA ILE A 160 22.47 -8.23 9.38
C ILE A 160 22.71 -8.60 8.22
N LEU A 161 23.09 -8.07 8.19
CA LEU A 161 23.23 -8.29 7.60
C LEU A 161 23.63 -8.95 7.36
N ASP A 162 23.78 -8.71 7.57
CA ASP A 162 24.18 -9.10 7.60
C ASP A 162 24.13 -9.80 7.48
N GLU A 163 24.15 -9.56 7.52
CA GLU A 163 24.20 -9.83 7.60
C GLU A 163 24.23 -10.41 7.43
#